data_0347adb0ac94a874d1d89c399e49f4d7
#
_entry.id   0347adb0ac94a874d1d89c399e49f4d7
#
_cell.length_a   1.000
_cell.length_b   1.000
_cell.length_c   1.000
_cell.angle_alpha   90.00
_cell.angle_beta   90.00
_cell.angle_gamma   90.00
#
_symmetry.space_group_name_H-M   'P 1'
#
loop_
_entity.id
_entity.type
_entity.pdbx_description
1 polymer ?
#
loop_
_entity_poly.entity_id
_entity_poly.type
_entity_poly.pdbx_seq_one_letter_code
_entity_poly.pdbx_strand_id
1 'polypeptide(L)'
;MDTSKNERIFISYKRVDKDRVFELKNEIEQSTGEKCWIDLDGIESDAQFADVIISAINRCEVFLFMYSASHTKIVNRKKDWTIREISFAEKKDKRIVFVNIDNSPLTDWFELNFGTTQQVDATDTERLRHLYNDLCAWLKIDIRKNQQDSSKDASKAEQDRLRKEKELQERMAQAEAENKQSNSTNSKDANKSFTVNGVSFKMIAIEGGSFTMGATSEQGTIAPSNDEKPTHYVTLSDYMIGETEITQELWQAVMGSNPSKFKDAQSPVDSVSWKICQTFIKKLNQLTNMKFRLPTEAEWEFAARGGNMSKGYKYAGSNNLDDVAWTIYNTGICKKPRPVKLKQANELGIYDMSGNVLEWCQDKYGNYKSKAQTNPTGPYFGSLHVIRGGAAIGPLTHCRVSARWFAGIDYSSRDIGLRLAL
;
A
#
# COMPACT_ATOMS: atom_id res chain seq x y z
N MET A 1 -9.93 14.03 -26.03
CA MET A 1 -8.77 13.52 -26.78
C MET A 1 -8.54 12.09 -26.35
N ASP A 2 -8.76 11.17 -27.27
CA ASP A 2 -8.75 9.73 -27.06
C ASP A 2 -7.30 9.25 -26.82
N THR A 3 -6.96 8.89 -25.58
CA THR A 3 -5.64 8.35 -25.20
C THR A 3 -5.67 6.83 -25.15
N SER A 4 -6.33 6.19 -26.13
CA SER A 4 -6.21 4.74 -26.33
C SER A 4 -4.82 4.45 -26.92
N LYS A 5 -3.77 4.46 -26.08
CA LYS A 5 -2.47 3.89 -26.45
C LYS A 5 -2.68 2.42 -26.76
N ASN A 6 -2.15 1.98 -27.90
CA ASN A 6 -2.19 0.61 -28.39
C ASN A 6 -1.65 -0.37 -27.36
N GLU A 7 -2.53 -0.97 -26.57
CA GLU A 7 -2.21 -2.09 -25.70
C GLU A 7 -2.13 -3.34 -26.59
N ARG A 8 -0.91 -3.72 -26.96
CA ARG A 8 -0.63 -4.81 -27.93
C ARG A 8 -0.54 -6.17 -27.25
N ILE A 9 -0.45 -6.19 -25.92
CA ILE A 9 -0.39 -7.39 -25.11
C ILE A 9 -1.65 -7.47 -24.24
N PHE A 10 -2.37 -8.60 -24.32
CA PHE A 10 -3.52 -8.90 -23.47
C PHE A 10 -3.15 -9.97 -22.46
N ILE A 11 -3.46 -9.79 -21.19
CA ILE A 11 -3.23 -10.73 -20.11
C ILE A 11 -4.56 -11.25 -19.56
N SER A 12 -4.79 -12.55 -19.73
CA SER A 12 -5.92 -13.29 -19.16
C SER A 12 -5.47 -14.06 -17.92
N TYR A 13 -6.21 -13.95 -16.82
CA TYR A 13 -5.83 -14.58 -15.56
C TYR A 13 -7.04 -14.83 -14.63
N LYS A 14 -6.88 -15.71 -13.65
CA LYS A 14 -7.84 -15.88 -12.55
C LYS A 14 -7.62 -14.79 -11.48
N ARG A 15 -8.70 -14.16 -11.03
CA ARG A 15 -8.63 -13.09 -10.00
C ARG A 15 -7.89 -13.48 -8.72
N VAL A 16 -7.94 -14.75 -8.35
CA VAL A 16 -7.19 -15.27 -7.19
C VAL A 16 -5.67 -15.18 -7.37
N ASP A 17 -5.18 -15.13 -8.61
CA ASP A 17 -3.76 -15.06 -8.96
C ASP A 17 -3.27 -13.61 -9.19
N LYS A 18 -4.11 -12.61 -8.88
CA LYS A 18 -3.92 -11.19 -9.20
C LYS A 18 -2.52 -10.68 -8.81
N ASP A 19 -2.08 -10.94 -7.60
CA ASP A 19 -0.83 -10.37 -7.10
C ASP A 19 0.38 -10.80 -7.94
N ARG A 20 0.48 -12.10 -8.21
CA ARG A 20 1.57 -12.65 -9.04
C ARG A 20 1.50 -12.19 -10.49
N VAL A 21 0.29 -12.09 -11.03
CA VAL A 21 0.06 -11.63 -12.40
C VAL A 21 0.44 -10.16 -12.57
N PHE A 22 0.18 -9.31 -11.58
CA PHE A 22 0.57 -7.91 -11.61
C PHE A 22 2.08 -7.71 -11.50
N GLU A 23 2.79 -8.55 -10.73
CA GLU A 23 4.25 -8.57 -10.74
C GLU A 23 4.78 -8.84 -12.16
N LEU A 24 4.32 -9.92 -12.79
CA LEU A 24 4.72 -10.30 -14.15
C LEU A 24 4.35 -9.24 -15.19
N LYS A 25 3.16 -8.63 -15.07
CA LYS A 25 2.75 -7.51 -15.92
C LYS A 25 3.76 -6.37 -15.87
N ASN A 26 4.16 -5.95 -14.67
CA ASN A 26 5.12 -4.86 -14.49
C ASN A 26 6.50 -5.24 -15.08
N GLU A 27 6.96 -6.47 -14.88
CA GLU A 27 8.20 -6.96 -15.48
C GLU A 27 8.14 -6.96 -17.02
N ILE A 28 7.01 -7.39 -17.60
CA ILE A 28 6.78 -7.36 -19.05
C ILE A 28 6.79 -5.92 -19.56
N GLU A 29 6.06 -5.01 -18.92
CA GLU A 29 6.00 -3.60 -19.31
C GLU A 29 7.37 -2.91 -19.22
N GLN A 30 8.14 -3.21 -18.17
CA GLN A 30 9.51 -2.69 -18.02
C GLN A 30 10.47 -3.24 -19.08
N SER A 31 10.34 -4.53 -19.39
CA SER A 31 11.25 -5.19 -20.33
C SER A 31 10.95 -4.85 -21.79
N THR A 32 9.68 -4.63 -22.13
CA THR A 32 9.22 -4.38 -23.51
C THR A 32 8.97 -2.90 -23.80
N GLY A 33 8.68 -2.09 -22.79
CA GLY A 33 8.18 -0.71 -22.95
C GLY A 33 6.72 -0.63 -23.42
N GLU A 34 6.04 -1.76 -23.65
CA GLU A 34 4.65 -1.84 -24.07
C GLU A 34 3.70 -1.96 -22.89
N LYS A 35 2.55 -1.31 -22.96
CA LYS A 35 1.50 -1.46 -21.96
C LYS A 35 0.70 -2.74 -22.18
N CYS A 36 0.43 -3.46 -21.10
CA CYS A 36 -0.39 -4.65 -21.11
C CYS A 36 -1.83 -4.30 -20.75
N TRP A 37 -2.77 -4.78 -21.54
CA TRP A 37 -4.16 -4.78 -21.14
C TRP A 37 -4.42 -5.93 -20.16
N ILE A 38 -5.09 -5.63 -19.06
CA ILE A 38 -5.48 -6.58 -18.03
C ILE A 38 -6.85 -6.18 -17.49
N ASP A 39 -7.69 -7.17 -17.16
CA ASP A 39 -8.96 -6.90 -16.51
C ASP A 39 -8.72 -6.32 -15.10
N LEU A 40 -8.97 -5.03 -14.96
CA LEU A 40 -8.98 -4.32 -13.68
C LEU A 40 -10.40 -4.31 -13.14
N ASP A 41 -10.61 -4.78 -11.91
CA ASP A 41 -11.88 -4.71 -11.20
C ASP A 41 -12.56 -3.34 -11.40
N GLY A 42 -13.75 -3.30 -12.00
CA GLY A 42 -14.49 -2.04 -12.07
C GLY A 42 -15.47 -1.85 -13.24
N ILE A 43 -15.73 -2.85 -14.06
CA ILE A 43 -16.78 -2.74 -15.09
C ILE A 43 -18.11 -3.20 -14.47
N GLU A 44 -19.04 -2.25 -14.31
CA GLU A 44 -20.26 -2.40 -13.48
C GLU A 44 -21.38 -3.28 -14.05
N SER A 45 -21.27 -3.81 -15.29
CA SER A 45 -22.31 -4.69 -15.84
C SER A 45 -21.74 -5.77 -16.77
N ASP A 46 -22.32 -6.97 -16.70
CA ASP A 46 -21.92 -8.15 -17.49
C ASP A 46 -21.91 -7.91 -19.01
N ALA A 47 -22.78 -7.06 -19.55
CA ALA A 47 -22.88 -6.78 -20.98
C ALA A 47 -21.77 -5.83 -21.46
N GLN A 48 -21.51 -4.74 -20.74
CA GLN A 48 -20.42 -3.81 -21.05
C GLN A 48 -19.04 -4.46 -20.84
N PHE A 49 -18.92 -5.35 -19.88
CA PHE A 49 -17.73 -6.12 -19.61
C PHE A 49 -17.28 -6.97 -20.80
N ALA A 50 -18.22 -7.72 -21.41
CA ALA A 50 -17.94 -8.55 -22.57
C ALA A 50 -17.42 -7.72 -23.77
N ASP A 51 -18.03 -6.57 -24.05
CA ASP A 51 -17.65 -5.71 -25.19
C ASP A 51 -16.25 -5.11 -25.00
N VAL A 52 -15.88 -4.71 -23.80
CA VAL A 52 -14.54 -4.19 -23.47
C VAL A 52 -13.47 -5.25 -23.66
N ILE A 53 -13.69 -6.47 -23.16
CA ILE A 53 -12.78 -7.61 -23.34
C ILE A 53 -12.64 -7.98 -24.83
N ILE A 54 -13.76 -8.11 -25.54
CA ILE A 54 -13.79 -8.40 -26.98
C ILE A 54 -12.98 -7.35 -27.75
N SER A 55 -13.16 -6.07 -27.42
CA SER A 55 -12.45 -4.97 -28.05
C SER A 55 -10.94 -5.05 -27.75
N ALA A 56 -10.55 -5.34 -26.51
CA ALA A 56 -9.15 -5.46 -26.12
C ALA A 56 -8.47 -6.66 -26.81
N ILE A 57 -9.12 -7.83 -26.84
CA ILE A 57 -8.58 -9.00 -27.55
C ILE A 57 -8.49 -8.74 -29.05
N ASN A 58 -9.44 -8.05 -29.66
CA ASN A 58 -9.36 -7.71 -31.09
C ASN A 58 -8.15 -6.81 -31.40
N ARG A 59 -7.78 -5.90 -30.49
CA ARG A 59 -6.64 -4.98 -30.67
C ARG A 59 -5.29 -5.62 -30.37
N CYS A 60 -5.21 -6.58 -29.44
CA CYS A 60 -3.93 -7.16 -29.07
C CYS A 60 -3.29 -7.96 -30.21
N GLU A 61 -1.96 -8.04 -30.21
CA GLU A 61 -1.17 -8.90 -31.08
C GLU A 61 -0.75 -10.19 -30.37
N VAL A 62 -0.50 -10.09 -29.07
CA VAL A 62 -0.11 -11.22 -28.22
C VAL A 62 -1.10 -11.38 -27.07
N PHE A 63 -1.53 -12.60 -26.83
CA PHE A 63 -2.42 -13.00 -25.75
C PHE A 63 -1.65 -13.90 -24.77
N LEU A 64 -1.43 -13.41 -23.54
CA LEU A 64 -0.79 -14.14 -22.47
C LEU A 64 -1.85 -14.78 -21.59
N PHE A 65 -1.88 -16.08 -21.51
CA PHE A 65 -2.76 -16.83 -20.61
C PHE A 65 -1.98 -17.24 -19.36
N MET A 66 -2.28 -16.60 -18.23
CA MET A 66 -1.63 -16.87 -16.95
C MET A 66 -2.27 -18.10 -16.31
N TYR A 67 -1.60 -19.23 -16.43
CA TYR A 67 -2.05 -20.52 -15.90
C TYR A 67 -1.49 -20.77 -14.50
N SER A 68 -2.35 -21.34 -13.63
CA SER A 68 -2.00 -21.69 -12.24
C SER A 68 -2.83 -22.89 -11.75
N ALA A 69 -2.56 -23.36 -10.54
CA ALA A 69 -3.36 -24.36 -9.83
C ALA A 69 -4.86 -24.01 -9.75
N SER A 70 -5.21 -22.72 -9.82
CA SER A 70 -6.60 -22.27 -9.82
C SER A 70 -7.41 -22.76 -11.04
N HIS A 71 -6.72 -23.02 -12.17
CA HIS A 71 -7.33 -23.54 -13.39
C HIS A 71 -7.61 -25.05 -13.35
N THR A 72 -6.94 -25.80 -12.44
CA THR A 72 -7.17 -27.22 -12.29
C THR A 72 -8.56 -27.55 -11.72
N LYS A 73 -9.19 -26.60 -11.02
CA LYS A 73 -10.47 -26.73 -10.32
C LYS A 73 -11.67 -26.19 -11.10
N ILE A 74 -11.56 -25.96 -12.41
CA ILE A 74 -12.66 -25.42 -13.21
C ILE A 74 -13.78 -26.48 -13.37
N VAL A 75 -14.89 -26.27 -12.66
CA VAL A 75 -16.07 -27.16 -12.70
C VAL A 75 -16.94 -26.92 -13.94
N ASN A 76 -17.09 -25.65 -14.37
CA ASN A 76 -17.91 -25.30 -15.53
C ASN A 76 -17.16 -24.38 -16.50
N ARG A 77 -16.49 -25.00 -17.46
CA ARG A 77 -15.68 -24.32 -18.48
C ARG A 77 -16.45 -23.30 -19.33
N LYS A 78 -17.74 -23.56 -19.62
CA LYS A 78 -18.58 -22.64 -20.41
C LYS A 78 -18.87 -21.34 -19.68
N LYS A 79 -18.83 -21.34 -18.34
CA LYS A 79 -19.07 -20.14 -17.51
C LYS A 79 -17.76 -19.46 -17.07
N ASP A 80 -16.62 -20.09 -17.31
CA ASP A 80 -15.34 -19.54 -16.95
C ASP A 80 -14.88 -18.48 -17.94
N TRP A 81 -14.62 -17.28 -17.47
CA TRP A 81 -14.23 -16.15 -18.30
C TRP A 81 -12.89 -16.37 -18.99
N THR A 82 -11.87 -16.87 -18.28
CA THR A 82 -10.54 -17.09 -18.86
C THR A 82 -10.57 -18.12 -19.99
N ILE A 83 -11.43 -19.14 -19.89
CA ILE A 83 -11.66 -20.13 -20.97
C ILE A 83 -12.36 -19.49 -22.17
N ARG A 84 -13.31 -18.56 -21.92
CA ARG A 84 -13.99 -17.82 -23.00
C ARG A 84 -13.05 -16.87 -23.70
N GLU A 85 -12.19 -16.18 -22.97
CA GLU A 85 -11.19 -15.24 -23.50
C GLU A 85 -10.18 -15.96 -24.40
N ILE A 86 -9.57 -17.06 -23.91
CA ILE A 86 -8.60 -17.81 -24.73
C ILE A 86 -9.24 -18.41 -25.97
N SER A 87 -10.47 -18.96 -25.86
CA SER A 87 -11.19 -19.52 -27.01
C SER A 87 -11.56 -18.41 -28.02
N PHE A 88 -11.78 -17.18 -27.57
CA PHE A 88 -12.02 -16.05 -28.45
C PHE A 88 -10.73 -15.56 -29.12
N ALA A 89 -9.62 -15.49 -28.36
CA ALA A 89 -8.31 -15.14 -28.88
C ALA A 89 -7.88 -16.12 -29.99
N GLU A 90 -8.10 -17.43 -29.79
CA GLU A 90 -7.84 -18.47 -30.79
C GLU A 90 -8.67 -18.24 -32.07
N LYS A 91 -9.96 -17.99 -31.96
CA LYS A 91 -10.85 -17.66 -33.11
C LYS A 91 -10.42 -16.38 -33.84
N LYS A 92 -9.68 -15.51 -33.21
CA LYS A 92 -9.14 -14.26 -33.77
C LYS A 92 -7.71 -14.39 -34.24
N ASP A 93 -7.20 -15.61 -34.30
CA ASP A 93 -5.84 -15.94 -34.76
C ASP A 93 -4.75 -15.13 -34.02
N LYS A 94 -4.95 -14.94 -32.71
CA LYS A 94 -3.99 -14.25 -31.85
C LYS A 94 -2.83 -15.16 -31.50
N ARG A 95 -1.63 -14.58 -31.34
CA ARG A 95 -0.48 -15.32 -30.82
C ARG A 95 -0.72 -15.57 -29.34
N ILE A 96 -0.95 -16.82 -28.97
CA ILE A 96 -1.25 -17.24 -27.60
C ILE A 96 0.00 -17.82 -26.96
N VAL A 97 0.32 -17.40 -25.75
CA VAL A 97 1.38 -17.97 -24.91
C VAL A 97 0.81 -18.36 -23.56
N PHE A 98 1.05 -19.59 -23.14
CA PHE A 98 0.74 -20.04 -21.78
C PHE A 98 1.90 -19.67 -20.85
N VAL A 99 1.61 -18.87 -19.84
CA VAL A 99 2.55 -18.48 -18.79
C VAL A 99 2.15 -19.20 -17.51
N ASN A 100 2.86 -20.23 -17.13
CA ASN A 100 2.63 -20.99 -15.91
C ASN A 100 3.25 -20.23 -14.73
N ILE A 101 2.41 -19.69 -13.85
CA ILE A 101 2.84 -18.75 -12.82
C ILE A 101 3.21 -19.39 -11.48
N ASP A 102 2.90 -20.66 -11.26
CA ASP A 102 3.12 -21.41 -10.02
C ASP A 102 3.67 -22.83 -10.21
N ASN A 103 4.13 -23.14 -11.41
CA ASN A 103 4.65 -24.46 -11.84
C ASN A 103 3.63 -25.59 -11.68
N SER A 104 2.32 -25.30 -11.74
CA SER A 104 1.28 -26.32 -11.71
C SER A 104 1.25 -27.12 -13.03
N PRO A 105 1.05 -28.47 -12.98
CA PRO A 105 0.91 -29.27 -14.19
C PRO A 105 -0.36 -28.87 -14.95
N LEU A 106 -0.29 -28.89 -16.29
CA LEU A 106 -1.49 -28.74 -17.12
C LEU A 106 -2.45 -29.91 -16.85
N THR A 107 -3.73 -29.61 -16.82
CA THR A 107 -4.75 -30.69 -16.81
C THR A 107 -4.89 -31.27 -18.21
N ASP A 108 -5.33 -32.54 -18.32
CA ASP A 108 -5.56 -33.24 -19.58
C ASP A 108 -6.35 -32.40 -20.59
N TRP A 109 -7.32 -31.62 -20.11
CA TRP A 109 -8.11 -30.75 -20.98
C TRP A 109 -7.29 -29.61 -21.57
N PHE A 110 -6.45 -28.94 -20.76
CA PHE A 110 -5.57 -27.88 -21.26
C PHE A 110 -4.48 -28.46 -22.17
N GLU A 111 -3.96 -29.61 -21.83
CA GLU A 111 -2.96 -30.31 -22.64
C GLU A 111 -3.53 -30.71 -23.99
N LEU A 112 -4.75 -31.28 -24.03
CA LEU A 112 -5.42 -31.66 -25.27
C LEU A 112 -5.71 -30.46 -26.19
N ASN A 113 -6.16 -29.34 -25.63
CA ASN A 113 -6.58 -28.19 -26.43
C ASN A 113 -5.45 -27.21 -26.74
N PHE A 114 -4.44 -27.10 -25.87
CA PHE A 114 -3.38 -26.07 -25.94
C PHE A 114 -1.97 -26.62 -25.72
N GLY A 115 -1.79 -27.95 -25.69
CA GLY A 115 -0.47 -28.58 -25.45
C GLY A 115 0.59 -28.25 -26.49
N THR A 116 0.18 -27.86 -27.72
CA THR A 116 1.09 -27.39 -28.77
C THR A 116 1.36 -25.87 -28.72
N THR A 117 0.68 -25.15 -27.85
CA THR A 117 0.87 -23.71 -27.65
C THR A 117 2.16 -23.46 -26.90
N GLN A 118 2.87 -22.39 -27.23
CA GLN A 118 4.10 -22.02 -26.52
C GLN A 118 3.84 -21.88 -25.01
N GLN A 119 4.64 -22.59 -24.21
CA GLN A 119 4.54 -22.60 -22.76
C GLN A 119 5.79 -21.99 -22.14
N VAL A 120 5.59 -21.16 -21.12
CA VAL A 120 6.66 -20.50 -20.36
C VAL A 120 6.43 -20.74 -18.88
N ASP A 121 7.42 -21.26 -18.19
CA ASP A 121 7.41 -21.36 -16.74
C ASP A 121 7.89 -20.04 -16.13
N ALA A 122 6.97 -19.31 -15.50
CA ALA A 122 7.26 -18.01 -14.88
C ALA A 122 7.93 -18.12 -13.50
N THR A 123 8.21 -19.33 -13.03
CA THR A 123 9.06 -19.55 -11.85
C THR A 123 10.54 -19.64 -12.23
N ASP A 124 10.83 -19.81 -13.52
CA ASP A 124 12.18 -19.86 -14.10
C ASP A 124 12.54 -18.50 -14.72
N THR A 125 13.50 -17.82 -14.12
CA THR A 125 13.93 -16.46 -14.53
C THR A 125 14.53 -16.43 -15.95
N GLU A 126 15.21 -17.51 -16.40
CA GLU A 126 15.76 -17.56 -17.75
C GLU A 126 14.67 -17.71 -18.80
N ARG A 127 13.67 -18.55 -18.54
CA ARG A 127 12.51 -18.72 -19.43
C ARG A 127 11.68 -17.45 -19.54
N LEU A 128 11.51 -16.70 -18.43
CA LEU A 128 10.89 -15.37 -18.46
C LEU A 128 11.69 -14.39 -19.32
N ARG A 129 13.02 -14.36 -19.19
CA ARG A 129 13.86 -13.49 -20.02
C ARG A 129 13.72 -13.82 -21.50
N HIS A 130 13.62 -15.11 -21.85
CA HIS A 130 13.35 -15.51 -23.24
C HIS A 130 11.99 -15.03 -23.71
N LEU A 131 10.95 -15.14 -22.88
CA LEU A 131 9.63 -14.59 -23.20
C LEU A 131 9.69 -13.08 -23.49
N TYR A 132 10.41 -12.29 -22.68
CA TYR A 132 10.53 -10.85 -22.90
C TYR A 132 11.23 -10.51 -24.22
N ASN A 133 12.27 -11.27 -24.59
CA ASN A 133 12.96 -11.15 -25.88
C ASN A 133 12.00 -11.52 -27.04
N ASP A 134 11.25 -12.59 -26.88
CA ASP A 134 10.27 -13.04 -27.88
C ASP A 134 9.17 -11.99 -28.07
N LEU A 135 8.63 -11.41 -26.98
CA LEU A 135 7.67 -10.33 -27.02
C LEU A 135 8.22 -9.12 -27.80
N CYS A 136 9.46 -8.71 -27.51
CA CYS A 136 10.09 -7.62 -28.24
C CYS A 136 10.24 -7.95 -29.74
N ALA A 137 10.64 -9.16 -30.08
CA ALA A 137 10.78 -9.59 -31.46
C ALA A 137 9.43 -9.62 -32.21
N TRP A 138 8.39 -10.19 -31.61
CA TRP A 138 7.06 -10.28 -32.22
C TRP A 138 6.39 -8.93 -32.40
N LEU A 139 6.57 -8.05 -31.42
CA LEU A 139 6.04 -6.69 -31.43
C LEU A 139 6.93 -5.70 -32.19
N LYS A 140 8.05 -6.17 -32.78
CA LYS A 140 9.04 -5.37 -33.53
C LYS A 140 9.55 -4.17 -32.70
N ILE A 141 9.85 -4.42 -31.43
CA ILE A 141 10.38 -3.42 -30.51
C ILE A 141 11.90 -3.36 -30.63
N ASP A 142 12.47 -2.18 -30.85
CA ASP A 142 13.92 -1.99 -30.89
C ASP A 142 14.48 -1.91 -29.46
N ILE A 143 14.99 -3.03 -28.98
CA ILE A 143 15.57 -3.19 -27.63
C ILE A 143 16.73 -2.20 -27.39
N ARG A 144 17.50 -1.83 -28.42
CA ARG A 144 18.65 -0.91 -28.29
C ARG A 144 18.17 0.51 -28.00
N LYS A 145 17.07 0.93 -28.57
CA LYS A 145 16.46 2.23 -28.35
C LYS A 145 15.87 2.33 -26.94
N ASN A 146 15.16 1.30 -26.50
CA ASN A 146 14.58 1.24 -25.15
C ASN A 146 15.63 1.20 -24.03
N GLN A 147 16.76 0.49 -24.24
CA GLN A 147 17.87 0.47 -23.27
C GLN A 147 18.61 1.81 -23.18
N GLN A 148 18.71 2.56 -24.28
CA GLN A 148 19.31 3.90 -24.27
C GLN A 148 18.36 4.94 -23.66
N ASP A 149 17.07 4.85 -23.90
CA ASP A 149 16.06 5.75 -23.31
C ASP A 149 15.86 5.43 -21.83
N SER A 150 15.80 4.15 -21.44
CA SER A 150 15.71 3.77 -20.02
C SER A 150 16.99 4.09 -19.22
N SER A 151 18.19 4.04 -19.83
CA SER A 151 19.44 4.47 -19.17
C SER A 151 19.54 5.99 -19.05
N LYS A 152 19.02 6.77 -20.03
CA LYS A 152 18.92 8.21 -19.96
C LYS A 152 17.86 8.69 -18.98
N ASP A 153 16.70 8.03 -18.97
CA ASP A 153 15.62 8.30 -18.03
C ASP A 153 16.01 7.91 -16.60
N ALA A 154 16.72 6.79 -16.40
CA ALA A 154 17.25 6.39 -15.10
C ALA A 154 18.33 7.37 -14.60
N SER A 155 19.24 7.81 -15.48
CA SER A 155 20.28 8.79 -15.10
C SER A 155 19.68 10.16 -14.85
N LYS A 156 18.67 10.59 -15.62
CA LYS A 156 17.94 11.83 -15.42
C LYS A 156 17.08 11.79 -14.17
N ALA A 157 16.38 10.65 -13.94
CA ALA A 157 15.61 10.44 -12.72
C ALA A 157 16.49 10.43 -11.46
N GLU A 158 17.68 9.84 -11.54
CA GLU A 158 18.65 9.86 -10.43
C GLU A 158 19.24 11.25 -10.21
N GLN A 159 19.55 12.01 -11.28
CA GLN A 159 19.98 13.41 -11.16
C GLN A 159 18.85 14.30 -10.62
N ASP A 160 17.62 14.10 -11.08
CA ASP A 160 16.44 14.82 -10.57
C ASP A 160 16.13 14.42 -9.12
N ARG A 161 16.39 13.17 -8.72
CA ARG A 161 16.29 12.70 -7.33
C ARG A 161 17.33 13.37 -6.45
N LEU A 162 18.60 13.36 -6.86
CA LEU A 162 19.70 14.00 -6.15
C LEU A 162 19.51 15.52 -6.06
N ARG A 163 19.00 16.16 -7.13
CA ARG A 163 18.66 17.58 -7.11
C ARG A 163 17.53 17.89 -6.15
N LYS A 164 16.45 17.08 -6.18
CA LYS A 164 15.31 17.21 -5.24
C LYS A 164 15.72 16.93 -3.80
N GLU A 165 16.59 15.95 -3.56
CA GLU A 165 17.16 15.71 -2.23
C GLU A 165 17.98 16.88 -1.72
N LYS A 166 18.79 17.49 -2.59
CA LYS A 166 19.58 18.68 -2.25
C LYS A 166 18.68 19.90 -2.03
N GLU A 167 17.71 20.16 -2.91
CA GLU A 167 16.70 21.21 -2.75
C GLU A 167 15.86 21.02 -1.47
N LEU A 168 15.54 19.75 -1.11
CA LEU A 168 14.83 19.42 0.11
C LEU A 168 15.69 19.67 1.35
N GLN A 169 16.99 19.30 1.32
CA GLN A 169 17.93 19.58 2.40
C GLN A 169 18.14 21.09 2.58
N GLU A 170 18.26 21.85 1.48
CA GLU A 170 18.39 23.31 1.51
C GLU A 170 17.10 23.97 2.05
N ARG A 171 15.91 23.46 1.64
CA ARG A 171 14.62 23.95 2.18
C ARG A 171 14.41 23.57 3.65
N MET A 172 14.87 22.38 4.07
CA MET A 172 14.84 22.01 5.49
C MET A 172 15.79 22.87 6.31
N ALA A 173 16.99 23.17 5.82
CA ALA A 173 17.93 24.09 6.46
C ALA A 173 17.40 25.53 6.50
N GLN A 174 16.71 25.99 5.44
CA GLN A 174 16.05 27.30 5.44
C GLN A 174 14.85 27.34 6.38
N ALA A 175 14.02 26.28 6.40
CA ALA A 175 12.88 26.17 7.33
C ALA A 175 13.34 26.10 8.80
N GLU A 176 14.49 25.44 9.08
CA GLU A 176 15.11 25.45 10.41
C GLU A 176 15.67 26.84 10.77
N ALA A 177 16.21 27.58 9.80
CA ALA A 177 16.70 28.95 9.99
C ALA A 177 15.55 29.95 10.20
N GLU A 178 14.47 29.82 9.42
CA GLU A 178 13.25 30.64 9.56
C GLU A 178 12.50 30.33 10.86
N ASN A 179 12.49 29.06 11.29
CA ASN A 179 11.90 28.63 12.58
C ASN A 179 12.71 29.15 13.79
N LYS A 180 14.01 29.40 13.62
CA LYS A 180 14.83 30.08 14.64
C LYS A 180 14.58 31.59 14.73
N GLN A 181 14.07 32.21 13.66
CA GLN A 181 13.79 33.66 13.60
C GLN A 181 12.37 34.03 14.00
N SER A 182 11.39 33.09 13.89
CA SER A 182 10.00 33.30 14.27
C SER A 182 9.62 32.94 15.73
N ASN A 183 10.59 32.49 16.52
CA ASN A 183 10.38 32.07 17.92
C ASN A 183 10.45 33.23 18.94
N SER A 184 9.91 34.39 18.60
CA SER A 184 9.62 35.44 19.59
C SER A 184 8.21 35.99 19.37
N THR A 185 7.18 35.23 19.69
CA THR A 185 5.90 35.71 20.29
C THR A 185 4.88 34.56 20.37
N ASN A 186 4.52 34.24 21.60
CA ASN A 186 3.27 33.59 22.06
C ASN A 186 2.62 32.53 21.17
N SER A 187 2.81 31.24 21.49
CA SER A 187 1.74 30.25 21.39
C SER A 187 1.90 29.15 22.42
N LYS A 188 0.79 28.76 23.01
CA LYS A 188 0.64 27.65 23.94
C LYS A 188 1.22 26.36 23.33
N ASP A 189 2.05 25.72 24.10
CA ASP A 189 2.59 24.37 24.05
C ASP A 189 2.70 23.69 22.66
N ALA A 190 3.81 24.00 22.07
CA ALA A 190 4.47 23.33 20.97
C ALA A 190 4.66 21.82 21.21
N ASN A 191 4.83 21.07 20.12
CA ASN A 191 5.29 19.68 20.09
C ASN A 191 6.30 19.34 21.16
N LYS A 192 6.20 18.16 21.79
CA LYS A 192 7.08 17.74 22.88
C LYS A 192 8.04 16.65 22.44
N SER A 193 9.29 16.79 22.82
CA SER A 193 10.31 15.74 22.68
C SER A 193 10.55 15.05 24.00
N PHE A 194 10.71 13.74 23.95
CA PHE A 194 11.00 12.89 25.10
C PHE A 194 12.25 12.08 24.81
N THR A 195 13.03 11.80 25.86
CA THR A 195 14.24 10.97 25.75
C THR A 195 14.18 9.85 26.78
N VAL A 196 14.38 8.62 26.33
CA VAL A 196 14.41 7.43 27.19
C VAL A 196 15.65 6.61 26.85
N ASN A 197 16.49 6.38 27.86
CA ASN A 197 17.73 5.62 27.71
C ASN A 197 18.60 6.09 26.52
N GLY A 198 18.66 7.41 26.30
CA GLY A 198 19.44 8.03 25.22
C GLY A 198 18.75 8.10 23.86
N VAL A 199 17.55 7.52 23.69
CA VAL A 199 16.77 7.56 22.46
C VAL A 199 15.67 8.62 22.57
N SER A 200 15.63 9.53 21.60
CA SER A 200 14.65 10.62 21.56
C SER A 200 13.52 10.33 20.56
N PHE A 201 12.30 10.72 20.92
CA PHE A 201 11.14 10.68 20.06
C PHE A 201 10.27 11.93 20.28
N LYS A 202 9.44 12.26 19.28
CA LYS A 202 8.66 13.50 19.27
C LYS A 202 7.16 13.20 19.21
N MET A 203 6.40 13.98 19.98
CA MET A 203 4.95 13.98 19.99
C MET A 203 4.45 15.30 19.40
N ILE A 204 3.54 15.22 18.45
CA ILE A 204 2.90 16.35 17.77
C ILE A 204 1.64 16.71 18.53
N ALA A 205 1.49 17.98 18.89
CA ALA A 205 0.28 18.51 19.50
C ALA A 205 -0.80 18.67 18.43
N ILE A 206 -1.96 18.08 18.69
CA ILE A 206 -3.13 18.13 17.81
C ILE A 206 -4.20 18.97 18.50
N GLU A 207 -4.52 20.10 17.88
CA GLU A 207 -5.70 20.87 18.27
C GLU A 207 -6.96 20.06 17.96
N GLY A 208 -7.79 19.87 18.95
CA GLY A 208 -9.06 19.17 18.82
C GLY A 208 -9.96 19.82 17.77
N GLY A 209 -10.86 19.06 17.25
CA GLY A 209 -11.74 19.52 16.18
C GLY A 209 -12.80 18.51 15.84
N SER A 210 -13.54 18.80 14.78
CA SER A 210 -14.62 17.93 14.32
C SER A 210 -14.42 17.55 12.87
N PHE A 211 -14.67 16.28 12.53
CA PHE A 211 -14.54 15.77 11.18
C PHE A 211 -15.56 14.68 10.87
N THR A 212 -15.70 14.34 9.62
CA THR A 212 -16.49 13.19 9.18
C THR A 212 -15.57 11.97 9.07
N MET A 213 -15.76 11.02 9.99
CA MET A 213 -15.01 9.75 10.06
C MET A 213 -15.60 8.71 9.11
N GLY A 214 -14.74 7.89 8.48
CA GLY A 214 -15.12 6.82 7.57
C GLY A 214 -14.90 7.15 6.10
N ALA A 215 -15.47 6.35 5.21
CA ALA A 215 -15.26 6.48 3.77
C ALA A 215 -16.04 7.66 3.17
N THR A 216 -15.47 8.84 3.25
CA THR A 216 -15.93 10.08 2.61
C THR A 216 -15.60 10.08 1.11
N SER A 217 -16.12 11.04 0.34
CA SER A 217 -16.07 11.05 -1.14
C SER A 217 -14.66 11.02 -1.73
N GLU A 218 -13.69 11.65 -1.06
CA GLU A 218 -12.27 11.66 -1.48
C GLU A 218 -11.60 10.29 -1.40
N GLN A 219 -12.17 9.34 -0.68
CA GLN A 219 -11.65 7.97 -0.63
C GLN A 219 -11.90 7.20 -1.93
N GLY A 220 -12.71 7.76 -2.82
CA GLY A 220 -13.00 7.22 -4.15
C GLY A 220 -13.96 6.03 -4.13
N THR A 221 -14.31 5.57 -5.31
CA THR A 221 -15.26 4.46 -5.54
C THR A 221 -14.60 3.08 -5.49
N ILE A 222 -13.26 2.99 -5.49
CA ILE A 222 -12.54 1.72 -5.40
C ILE A 222 -12.64 1.22 -3.96
N ALA A 223 -13.73 0.54 -3.71
CA ALA A 223 -14.13 -0.26 -2.56
C ALA A 223 -13.65 0.26 -1.18
N PRO A 224 -14.27 1.30 -0.62
CA PRO A 224 -14.34 1.35 0.82
C PRO A 224 -15.00 0.05 1.28
N SER A 225 -14.41 -0.63 2.23
CA SER A 225 -15.05 -1.77 2.88
C SER A 225 -16.35 -1.32 3.54
N ASN A 226 -17.34 -2.22 3.66
CA ASN A 226 -18.62 -1.90 4.31
C ASN A 226 -18.44 -1.45 5.77
N ASP A 227 -17.32 -1.81 6.40
CA ASP A 227 -16.98 -1.44 7.77
C ASP A 227 -16.44 -0.01 7.92
N GLU A 228 -16.11 0.67 6.83
CA GLU A 228 -15.81 2.10 6.80
C GLU A 228 -17.08 2.97 6.76
N LYS A 229 -18.26 2.34 6.79
CA LYS A 229 -19.58 2.99 6.73
C LYS A 229 -20.47 2.59 7.91
N PRO A 230 -21.48 3.42 8.25
CA PRO A 230 -21.75 4.77 7.71
C PRO A 230 -20.69 5.78 8.11
N THR A 231 -20.46 6.78 7.26
CA THR A 231 -19.72 7.97 7.70
C THR A 231 -20.48 8.67 8.81
N HIS A 232 -19.79 9.23 9.78
CA HIS A 232 -20.41 9.87 10.94
C HIS A 232 -19.53 11.02 11.45
N TYR A 233 -20.15 11.94 12.16
CA TYR A 233 -19.48 13.12 12.68
C TYR A 233 -18.80 12.80 14.01
N VAL A 234 -17.53 13.17 14.15
CA VAL A 234 -16.73 12.95 15.36
C VAL A 234 -16.12 14.27 15.80
N THR A 235 -16.22 14.58 17.09
CA THR A 235 -15.54 15.70 17.74
C THR A 235 -14.49 15.15 18.71
N LEU A 236 -13.27 15.67 18.62
CA LEU A 236 -12.13 15.30 19.46
C LEU A 236 -11.65 16.50 20.27
N SER A 237 -11.23 16.25 21.50
CA SER A 237 -10.46 17.19 22.32
C SER A 237 -9.00 17.22 21.88
N ASP A 238 -8.23 18.19 22.39
CA ASP A 238 -6.79 18.26 22.18
C ASP A 238 -6.10 16.98 22.70
N TYR A 239 -5.10 16.52 21.96
CA TYR A 239 -4.28 15.36 22.31
C TYR A 239 -2.88 15.48 21.68
N MET A 240 -1.99 14.56 21.97
CA MET A 240 -0.72 14.46 21.26
C MET A 240 -0.61 13.09 20.59
N ILE A 241 0.04 13.05 19.43
CA ILE A 241 0.31 11.81 18.69
C ILE A 241 1.78 11.74 18.28
N GLY A 242 2.35 10.54 18.19
CA GLY A 242 3.73 10.34 17.75
C GLY A 242 3.98 10.89 16.35
N GLU A 243 5.08 11.64 16.17
CA GLU A 243 5.50 12.13 14.86
C GLU A 243 5.69 10.98 13.86
N THR A 244 6.14 9.84 14.36
CA THR A 244 6.36 8.60 13.61
C THR A 244 5.77 7.40 14.35
N GLU A 245 5.76 6.26 13.72
CA GLU A 245 5.68 4.96 14.37
C GLU A 245 6.81 4.80 15.39
N ILE A 246 6.66 3.89 16.36
CA ILE A 246 7.73 3.55 17.31
C ILE A 246 8.86 2.82 16.59
N THR A 247 10.07 3.41 16.62
CA THR A 247 11.25 2.80 16.01
C THR A 247 11.76 1.59 16.81
N GLN A 248 12.49 0.70 16.15
CA GLN A 248 13.13 -0.45 16.78
C GLN A 248 14.15 -0.02 17.84
N GLU A 249 14.83 1.10 17.65
CA GLU A 249 15.75 1.66 18.62
C GLU A 249 15.05 2.06 19.93
N LEU A 250 13.93 2.82 19.82
CA LEU A 250 13.13 3.20 20.98
C LEU A 250 12.53 1.97 21.68
N TRP A 251 12.00 1.03 20.89
CA TRP A 251 11.50 -0.23 21.44
C TRP A 251 12.57 -1.00 22.22
N GLN A 252 13.77 -1.15 21.64
CA GLN A 252 14.91 -1.81 22.26
C GLN A 252 15.35 -1.11 23.56
N ALA A 253 15.37 0.22 23.55
CA ALA A 253 15.73 1.04 24.71
C ALA A 253 14.77 0.84 25.91
N VAL A 254 13.48 0.60 25.63
CA VAL A 254 12.45 0.40 26.67
C VAL A 254 12.31 -1.08 27.06
N MET A 255 12.36 -1.99 26.10
CA MET A 255 12.05 -3.41 26.33
C MET A 255 13.28 -4.27 26.57
N GLY A 256 14.48 -3.83 26.17
CA GLY A 256 15.72 -4.58 26.24
C GLY A 256 15.90 -5.64 25.15
N SER A 257 14.90 -5.81 24.28
CA SER A 257 14.93 -6.77 23.16
C SER A 257 14.13 -6.23 21.98
N ASN A 258 14.44 -6.67 20.76
CA ASN A 258 13.77 -6.24 19.55
C ASN A 258 13.12 -7.45 18.83
N PRO A 259 11.77 -7.53 18.75
CA PRO A 259 11.06 -8.64 18.12
C PRO A 259 11.04 -8.59 16.58
N SER A 260 11.33 -7.43 15.98
CA SER A 260 11.16 -7.18 14.56
C SER A 260 11.84 -8.22 13.68
N LYS A 261 11.22 -8.57 12.56
CA LYS A 261 11.75 -9.57 11.61
C LYS A 261 13.03 -9.08 10.94
N PHE A 262 13.06 -7.82 10.50
CA PHE A 262 14.23 -7.19 9.88
C PHE A 262 14.80 -6.16 10.84
N LYS A 263 16.09 -6.27 11.17
CA LYS A 263 16.75 -5.40 12.14
C LYS A 263 17.26 -4.13 11.47
N ASP A 264 16.71 -3.01 11.89
CA ASP A 264 17.13 -1.68 11.48
C ASP A 264 16.64 -0.66 12.53
N ALA A 265 17.55 -0.02 13.23
CA ALA A 265 17.26 0.84 14.38
C ALA A 265 16.22 1.93 14.09
N GLN A 266 16.27 2.53 12.88
CA GLN A 266 15.38 3.62 12.44
C GLN A 266 14.09 3.15 11.76
N SER A 267 13.96 1.86 11.45
CA SER A 267 12.70 1.31 10.96
C SER A 267 11.70 1.12 12.11
N PRO A 268 10.39 1.12 11.84
CA PRO A 268 9.40 0.86 12.87
C PRO A 268 9.59 -0.52 13.47
N VAL A 269 9.26 -0.68 14.74
CA VAL A 269 9.14 -2.01 15.35
C VAL A 269 7.97 -2.74 14.69
N ASP A 270 8.20 -4.00 14.36
CA ASP A 270 7.20 -4.92 13.82
C ASP A 270 7.11 -6.20 14.64
N SER A 271 6.22 -7.09 14.28
CA SER A 271 6.00 -8.38 14.97
C SER A 271 5.54 -8.21 16.42
N VAL A 272 4.78 -7.17 16.70
CA VAL A 272 4.24 -6.86 18.04
C VAL A 272 2.72 -7.04 18.08
N SER A 273 2.23 -7.74 19.13
CA SER A 273 0.80 -7.86 19.39
C SER A 273 0.29 -6.67 20.22
N TRP A 274 -1.04 -6.45 20.21
CA TRP A 274 -1.66 -5.40 21.02
C TRP A 274 -1.27 -5.52 22.50
N LYS A 275 -1.27 -6.73 23.04
CA LYS A 275 -0.91 -7.04 24.42
C LYS A 275 0.55 -6.68 24.75
N ILE A 276 1.48 -6.94 23.82
CA ILE A 276 2.89 -6.58 24.03
C ILE A 276 3.10 -5.08 23.89
N CYS A 277 2.33 -4.38 23.02
CA CYS A 277 2.32 -2.93 22.93
C CYS A 277 1.88 -2.29 24.27
N GLN A 278 0.86 -2.83 24.94
CA GLN A 278 0.45 -2.35 26.28
C GLN A 278 1.57 -2.55 27.32
N THR A 279 2.33 -3.64 27.21
CA THR A 279 3.49 -3.88 28.08
C THR A 279 4.60 -2.85 27.83
N PHE A 280 4.90 -2.55 26.56
CA PHE A 280 5.84 -1.50 26.18
C PHE A 280 5.39 -0.14 26.73
N ILE A 281 4.13 0.24 26.53
CA ILE A 281 3.56 1.52 27.00
C ILE A 281 3.64 1.62 28.52
N LYS A 282 3.32 0.55 29.25
CA LYS A 282 3.43 0.53 30.71
C LYS A 282 4.86 0.80 31.16
N LYS A 283 5.86 0.18 30.55
CA LYS A 283 7.28 0.41 30.88
C LYS A 283 7.71 1.83 30.50
N LEU A 284 7.33 2.30 29.31
CA LEU A 284 7.62 3.67 28.88
C LEU A 284 7.06 4.70 29.85
N ASN A 285 5.82 4.52 30.32
CA ASN A 285 5.16 5.40 31.29
C ASN A 285 5.91 5.40 32.63
N GLN A 286 6.42 4.25 33.09
CA GLN A 286 7.25 4.17 34.31
C GLN A 286 8.56 4.93 34.14
N LEU A 287 9.23 4.85 32.98
CA LEU A 287 10.48 5.53 32.71
C LEU A 287 10.35 7.05 32.55
N THR A 288 9.22 7.51 32.04
CA THR A 288 8.98 8.93 31.68
C THR A 288 8.09 9.67 32.65
N ASN A 289 7.42 8.96 33.54
CA ASN A 289 6.34 9.48 34.42
C ASN A 289 5.21 10.16 33.62
N MET A 290 4.95 9.68 32.38
CA MET A 290 3.90 10.16 31.50
C MET A 290 2.74 9.15 31.41
N LYS A 291 1.70 9.47 30.65
CA LYS A 291 0.53 8.62 30.43
C LYS A 291 0.34 8.30 28.94
N PHE A 292 1.41 7.86 28.29
CA PHE A 292 1.32 7.39 26.89
C PHE A 292 0.32 6.24 26.80
N ARG A 293 -0.33 6.15 25.64
CA ARG A 293 -1.29 5.13 25.27
C ARG A 293 -1.25 4.87 23.77
N LEU A 294 -2.00 3.91 23.26
CA LEU A 294 -2.31 3.85 21.84
C LEU A 294 -3.31 4.97 21.49
N PRO A 295 -3.31 5.50 20.27
CA PRO A 295 -4.36 6.40 19.82
C PRO A 295 -5.71 5.67 19.78
N THR A 296 -6.81 6.38 20.01
CA THR A 296 -8.12 5.87 19.60
C THR A 296 -8.18 5.83 18.07
N GLU A 297 -9.08 5.02 17.53
CA GLU A 297 -9.27 4.94 16.09
C GLU A 297 -9.63 6.30 15.48
N ALA A 298 -10.45 7.09 16.17
CA ALA A 298 -10.85 8.41 15.73
C ALA A 298 -9.70 9.43 15.78
N GLU A 299 -8.88 9.41 16.83
CA GLU A 299 -7.66 10.24 16.92
C GLU A 299 -6.69 9.91 15.79
N TRP A 300 -6.50 8.61 15.52
CA TRP A 300 -5.64 8.15 14.44
C TRP A 300 -6.14 8.68 13.09
N GLU A 301 -7.44 8.52 12.77
CA GLU A 301 -7.99 8.94 11.49
C GLU A 301 -7.99 10.47 11.34
N PHE A 302 -8.33 11.23 12.40
CA PHE A 302 -8.27 12.68 12.39
C PHE A 302 -6.85 13.20 12.10
N ALA A 303 -5.85 12.63 12.80
CA ALA A 303 -4.45 12.96 12.57
C ALA A 303 -4.00 12.58 11.14
N ALA A 304 -4.37 11.40 10.63
CA ALA A 304 -4.03 10.95 9.28
C ALA A 304 -4.62 11.85 8.19
N ARG A 305 -5.82 12.40 8.42
CA ARG A 305 -6.49 13.35 7.52
C ARG A 305 -5.91 14.77 7.54
N GLY A 306 -4.96 15.05 8.45
CA GLY A 306 -4.37 16.39 8.60
C GLY A 306 -5.09 17.29 9.63
N GLY A 307 -5.96 16.72 10.49
CA GLY A 307 -6.65 17.45 11.54
C GLY A 307 -7.48 18.63 11.01
N ASN A 308 -7.41 19.76 11.71
CA ASN A 308 -8.05 21.02 11.28
C ASN A 308 -7.42 21.64 10.02
N MET A 309 -6.23 21.13 9.58
CA MET A 309 -5.54 21.58 8.37
C MET A 309 -5.78 20.66 7.17
N SER A 310 -6.71 19.70 7.29
CA SER A 310 -7.00 18.69 6.27
C SER A 310 -7.29 19.30 4.90
N LYS A 311 -6.66 18.77 3.86
CA LYS A 311 -6.88 19.14 2.45
C LYS A 311 -7.76 18.13 1.71
N GLY A 312 -8.36 17.17 2.43
CA GLY A 312 -9.21 16.15 1.83
C GLY A 312 -8.46 15.16 0.95
N TYR A 313 -7.24 14.76 1.33
CA TYR A 313 -6.47 13.79 0.60
C TYR A 313 -6.93 12.35 0.88
N LYS A 314 -6.76 11.49 -0.10
CA LYS A 314 -7.06 10.06 -0.02
C LYS A 314 -6.11 9.33 0.94
N TYR A 315 -4.84 9.73 0.95
CA TYR A 315 -3.78 9.22 1.81
C TYR A 315 -3.28 10.33 2.74
N ALA A 316 -2.54 10.00 3.77
CA ALA A 316 -2.07 10.97 4.74
C ALA A 316 -1.05 11.94 4.12
N GLY A 317 -1.52 13.10 3.65
CA GLY A 317 -0.72 14.20 3.08
C GLY A 317 -0.66 14.25 1.55
N SER A 318 -1.23 13.29 0.79
CA SER A 318 -1.26 13.33 -0.68
C SER A 318 -2.38 12.48 -1.28
N ASN A 319 -2.76 12.79 -2.52
CA ASN A 319 -3.56 11.89 -3.38
C ASN A 319 -2.68 10.89 -4.16
N ASN A 320 -1.37 11.08 -4.19
CA ASN A 320 -0.42 10.14 -4.76
C ASN A 320 0.21 9.32 -3.63
N LEU A 321 -0.03 8.01 -3.63
CA LEU A 321 0.44 7.10 -2.58
C LEU A 321 1.97 7.05 -2.47
N ASP A 322 2.68 7.17 -3.58
CA ASP A 322 4.13 7.09 -3.61
C ASP A 322 4.83 8.27 -2.91
N ASP A 323 4.16 9.40 -2.75
CA ASP A 323 4.71 10.55 -2.03
C ASP A 323 4.80 10.31 -0.52
N VAL A 324 3.84 9.57 0.04
CA VAL A 324 3.58 9.48 1.48
C VAL A 324 3.71 8.08 2.07
N ALA A 325 3.81 7.03 1.23
CA ALA A 325 3.72 5.65 1.71
C ALA A 325 4.84 4.74 1.22
N TRP A 326 5.34 3.89 2.10
CA TRP A 326 6.08 2.69 1.76
C TRP A 326 5.11 1.53 1.57
N THR A 327 5.11 0.93 0.39
CA THR A 327 4.19 -0.12 -0.04
C THR A 327 4.94 -1.28 -0.68
N ILE A 328 4.24 -2.36 -0.97
CA ILE A 328 4.79 -3.53 -1.67
C ILE A 328 5.45 -3.19 -3.02
N TYR A 329 5.07 -2.06 -3.64
CA TYR A 329 5.58 -1.67 -4.96
C TYR A 329 6.83 -0.79 -4.94
N ASN A 330 7.12 -0.12 -3.82
CA ASN A 330 8.26 0.80 -3.72
C ASN A 330 9.27 0.45 -2.63
N THR A 331 9.09 -0.68 -1.92
CA THR A 331 10.03 -1.18 -0.90
C THR A 331 11.13 -2.08 -1.45
N GLY A 332 11.14 -2.35 -2.75
CA GLY A 332 12.11 -3.20 -3.42
C GLY A 332 11.90 -4.70 -3.17
N ILE A 333 12.88 -5.50 -3.56
CA ILE A 333 12.81 -6.97 -3.55
C ILE A 333 12.53 -7.55 -2.15
N CYS A 334 13.08 -6.92 -1.11
CA CYS A 334 12.97 -7.44 0.27
C CYS A 334 11.60 -7.22 0.92
N LYS A 335 10.72 -6.40 0.34
CA LYS A 335 9.36 -6.12 0.82
C LYS A 335 9.34 -6.00 2.36
N LYS A 336 10.05 -5.03 2.91
CA LYS A 336 10.22 -4.81 4.35
C LYS A 336 9.89 -3.36 4.74
N PRO A 337 9.51 -3.09 5.98
CA PRO A 337 9.41 -1.72 6.49
C PRO A 337 10.70 -0.93 6.27
N ARG A 338 10.58 0.36 6.13
CA ARG A 338 11.69 1.30 5.88
C ARG A 338 11.90 2.19 7.08
N PRO A 339 13.09 2.80 7.23
CA PRO A 339 13.29 3.84 8.23
C PRO A 339 12.19 4.89 8.16
N VAL A 340 11.74 5.33 9.32
CA VAL A 340 10.70 6.35 9.43
C VAL A 340 11.13 7.68 8.82
N LYS A 341 10.16 8.53 8.41
CA LYS A 341 10.39 9.89 7.89
C LYS A 341 11.10 9.97 6.53
N LEU A 342 11.14 8.90 5.77
CA LEU A 342 11.70 8.91 4.41
C LEU A 342 10.67 9.28 3.32
N LYS A 343 9.41 9.43 3.68
CA LYS A 343 8.33 9.93 2.82
C LYS A 343 7.88 11.31 3.31
N GLN A 344 6.98 11.96 2.56
CA GLN A 344 6.44 13.26 2.96
C GLN A 344 5.54 13.11 4.20
N ALA A 345 5.63 14.10 5.10
CA ALA A 345 4.68 14.24 6.19
C ALA A 345 3.33 14.75 5.69
N ASN A 346 2.29 14.51 6.48
CA ASN A 346 1.01 15.15 6.25
C ASN A 346 1.01 16.62 6.73
N GLU A 347 -0.13 17.29 6.66
CA GLU A 347 -0.31 18.70 6.98
C GLU A 347 0.04 19.06 8.43
N LEU A 348 0.05 18.08 9.33
CA LEU A 348 0.42 18.23 10.74
C LEU A 348 1.89 17.94 11.04
N GLY A 349 2.67 17.55 10.02
CA GLY A 349 4.05 17.11 10.19
C GLY A 349 4.18 15.70 10.75
N ILE A 350 3.20 14.84 10.54
CA ILE A 350 3.19 13.43 10.96
C ILE A 350 3.54 12.57 9.74
N TYR A 351 4.44 11.61 9.94
CA TYR A 351 4.99 10.75 8.89
C TYR A 351 4.39 9.34 8.95
N ASP A 352 4.42 8.66 7.82
CA ASP A 352 4.18 7.23 7.67
C ASP A 352 2.79 6.74 8.12
N MET A 353 1.78 7.64 8.18
CA MET A 353 0.39 7.25 8.48
C MET A 353 -0.32 6.56 7.31
N SER A 354 0.36 6.41 6.18
CA SER A 354 -0.04 5.58 5.05
C SER A 354 1.13 4.67 4.70
N GLY A 355 0.97 3.35 4.77
CA GLY A 355 2.02 2.37 4.47
C GLY A 355 2.96 2.08 5.64
N ASN A 356 4.15 1.63 5.36
CA ASN A 356 5.22 1.21 6.27
C ASN A 356 4.81 0.04 7.19
N VAL A 357 4.16 0.29 8.34
CA VAL A 357 3.53 -0.77 9.15
C VAL A 357 2.10 -0.41 9.52
N LEU A 358 1.24 -1.39 9.65
CA LEU A 358 -0.07 -1.28 10.27
C LEU A 358 0.10 -0.89 11.74
N GLU A 359 -0.76 -0.02 12.25
CA GLU A 359 -0.66 0.53 13.60
C GLU A 359 -1.85 0.11 14.48
N TRP A 360 -1.56 -0.47 15.65
CA TRP A 360 -2.57 -0.79 16.63
C TRP A 360 -3.25 0.47 17.19
N CYS A 361 -4.59 0.45 17.25
CA CYS A 361 -5.38 1.42 18.00
C CYS A 361 -5.84 0.85 19.34
N GLN A 362 -6.25 1.77 20.25
CA GLN A 362 -6.77 1.40 21.57
C GLN A 362 -8.11 0.68 21.47
N ASP A 363 -8.91 1.05 20.47
CA ASP A 363 -10.31 0.65 20.32
C ASP A 363 -10.46 -0.82 19.98
N LYS A 364 -11.49 -1.43 20.53
CA LYS A 364 -12.03 -2.67 20.02
C LYS A 364 -12.72 -2.42 18.67
N TYR A 365 -12.61 -3.40 17.78
CA TYR A 365 -13.24 -3.33 16.47
C TYR A 365 -14.75 -3.55 16.57
N GLY A 366 -15.51 -2.71 15.86
CA GLY A 366 -16.94 -2.82 15.69
C GLY A 366 -17.48 -1.92 14.60
N ASN A 367 -18.75 -2.11 14.24
CA ASN A 367 -19.39 -1.34 13.19
C ASN A 367 -19.57 0.12 13.60
N TYR A 368 -19.38 1.02 12.67
CA TYR A 368 -19.66 2.43 12.86
C TYR A 368 -21.16 2.68 13.10
N LYS A 369 -21.45 3.71 13.88
CA LYS A 369 -22.81 4.19 14.13
C LYS A 369 -22.99 5.53 13.42
N SER A 370 -24.16 5.77 12.82
CA SER A 370 -24.45 7.02 12.10
C SER A 370 -24.57 8.25 13.02
N LYS A 371 -24.74 8.04 14.33
CA LYS A 371 -24.88 9.12 15.31
C LYS A 371 -23.54 9.80 15.56
N ALA A 372 -23.56 11.13 15.67
CA ALA A 372 -22.41 11.92 16.08
C ALA A 372 -21.83 11.48 17.43
N GLN A 373 -20.51 11.52 17.58
CA GLN A 373 -19.80 11.05 18.77
C GLN A 373 -18.75 12.09 19.20
N THR A 374 -18.47 12.12 20.50
CA THR A 374 -17.39 12.96 21.07
C THR A 374 -16.40 12.05 21.78
N ASN A 375 -15.11 12.15 21.42
CA ASN A 375 -14.02 11.34 21.95
C ASN A 375 -14.36 9.83 21.99
N PRO A 376 -14.78 9.22 20.86
CA PRO A 376 -15.16 7.81 20.87
C PRO A 376 -13.95 6.92 21.19
N THR A 377 -14.20 5.82 21.89
CA THR A 377 -13.20 4.81 22.28
C THR A 377 -13.56 3.40 21.78
N GLY A 378 -14.39 3.33 20.75
CA GLY A 378 -14.89 2.08 20.21
C GLY A 378 -15.96 1.38 21.08
N PRO A 379 -16.37 0.16 20.71
CA PRO A 379 -17.35 -0.59 21.47
C PRO A 379 -16.77 -1.15 22.77
N TYR A 380 -17.59 -1.22 23.82
CA TYR A 380 -17.17 -1.79 25.11
C TYR A 380 -16.87 -3.28 25.05
N PHE A 381 -17.60 -4.01 24.22
CA PHE A 381 -17.43 -5.47 24.04
C PHE A 381 -16.76 -5.80 22.71
N GLY A 382 -16.00 -6.89 22.67
CA GLY A 382 -15.29 -7.39 21.50
C GLY A 382 -13.94 -7.97 21.88
N SER A 383 -13.44 -8.91 21.06
CA SER A 383 -12.13 -9.59 21.22
C SER A 383 -11.08 -9.11 20.21
N LEU A 384 -11.49 -8.30 19.23
CA LEU A 384 -10.64 -7.79 18.17
C LEU A 384 -10.35 -6.32 18.40
N HIS A 385 -9.13 -5.87 18.10
CA HIS A 385 -8.73 -4.47 18.14
C HIS A 385 -8.50 -3.92 16.75
N VAL A 386 -8.73 -2.61 16.61
CA VAL A 386 -8.56 -1.89 15.35
C VAL A 386 -7.08 -1.76 15.01
N ILE A 387 -6.78 -1.87 13.73
CA ILE A 387 -5.47 -1.62 13.12
C ILE A 387 -5.67 -0.69 11.94
N ARG A 388 -4.75 0.25 11.71
CA ARG A 388 -4.88 1.31 10.70
C ARG A 388 -3.58 1.50 9.91
N GLY A 389 -3.64 2.22 8.76
CA GLY A 389 -2.50 2.79 8.04
C GLY A 389 -2.00 2.01 6.83
N GLY A 390 -2.28 0.73 6.73
CA GLY A 390 -1.67 -0.11 5.69
C GLY A 390 -0.21 -0.46 6.01
N ALA A 391 0.48 -1.16 5.12
CA ALA A 391 1.84 -1.63 5.38
C ALA A 391 2.67 -1.76 4.08
N ALA A 392 3.99 -1.83 4.25
CA ALA A 392 4.97 -2.07 3.20
C ALA A 392 4.78 -3.40 2.43
N ILE A 393 4.02 -4.33 2.99
CA ILE A 393 3.75 -5.66 2.41
C ILE A 393 2.26 -5.98 2.29
N GLY A 394 1.38 -5.00 2.55
CA GLY A 394 -0.07 -5.15 2.49
C GLY A 394 -0.68 -4.61 1.19
N PRO A 395 -1.99 -4.83 0.99
CA PRO A 395 -2.75 -4.25 -0.11
C PRO A 395 -2.75 -2.72 -0.07
N LEU A 396 -2.60 -2.07 -1.23
CA LEU A 396 -2.59 -0.59 -1.33
C LEU A 396 -3.89 0.06 -0.83
N THR A 397 -5.00 -0.66 -0.93
CA THR A 397 -6.31 -0.20 -0.45
C THR A 397 -6.34 0.06 1.05
N HIS A 398 -5.44 -0.58 1.82
CA HIS A 398 -5.30 -0.39 3.26
C HIS A 398 -4.57 0.89 3.64
N CYS A 399 -3.86 1.53 2.71
CA CYS A 399 -3.12 2.78 2.96
C CYS A 399 -4.01 4.03 2.95
N ARG A 400 -5.31 3.92 2.60
CA ARG A 400 -6.26 5.05 2.66
C ARG A 400 -6.49 5.48 4.11
N VAL A 401 -6.68 6.77 4.34
CA VAL A 401 -6.89 7.30 5.70
C VAL A 401 -8.14 6.74 6.38
N SER A 402 -9.16 6.29 5.63
CA SER A 402 -10.37 5.67 6.17
C SER A 402 -10.31 4.15 6.30
N ALA A 403 -9.31 3.49 5.68
CA ALA A 403 -9.23 2.03 5.67
C ALA A 403 -9.06 1.46 7.08
N ARG A 404 -9.80 0.40 7.37
CA ARG A 404 -9.84 -0.27 8.66
C ARG A 404 -9.39 -1.71 8.54
N TRP A 405 -8.73 -2.20 9.57
CA TRP A 405 -8.43 -3.60 9.76
C TRP A 405 -8.56 -3.99 11.22
N PHE A 406 -8.45 -5.28 11.53
CA PHE A 406 -8.57 -5.75 12.91
C PHE A 406 -7.84 -7.06 13.13
N ALA A 407 -7.43 -7.31 14.37
CA ALA A 407 -6.90 -8.59 14.80
C ALA A 407 -7.12 -8.82 16.30
N GLY A 408 -6.90 -10.06 16.74
CA GLY A 408 -6.95 -10.44 18.15
C GLY A 408 -5.76 -9.89 18.93
N ILE A 409 -5.91 -9.73 20.25
CA ILE A 409 -4.90 -9.09 21.14
C ILE A 409 -3.54 -9.77 21.18
N ASP A 410 -3.47 -11.06 20.84
CA ASP A 410 -2.24 -11.85 20.81
C ASP A 410 -1.68 -12.02 19.39
N TYR A 411 -2.38 -11.51 18.37
CA TYR A 411 -1.93 -11.57 16.97
C TYR A 411 -0.74 -10.63 16.75
N SER A 412 0.27 -11.11 16.06
CA SER A 412 1.43 -10.31 15.64
C SER A 412 1.85 -10.70 14.23
N SER A 413 2.30 -9.74 13.45
CA SER A 413 2.79 -9.95 12.09
C SER A 413 3.94 -8.99 11.80
N ARG A 414 4.79 -9.34 10.85
CA ARG A 414 5.96 -8.55 10.42
C ARG A 414 5.62 -7.21 9.73
N ASP A 415 4.37 -6.88 9.69
CA ASP A 415 3.81 -5.65 9.09
C ASP A 415 2.95 -4.87 10.10
N ILE A 416 2.96 -5.26 11.38
CA ILE A 416 2.18 -4.59 12.43
C ILE A 416 3.11 -4.04 13.50
N GLY A 417 3.00 -2.74 13.71
CA GLY A 417 3.68 -1.95 14.74
C GLY A 417 2.71 -1.12 15.57
N LEU A 418 3.16 0.04 16.04
CA LEU A 418 2.35 0.96 16.84
C LEU A 418 2.85 2.40 16.71
N ARG A 419 1.96 3.33 17.03
CA ARG A 419 2.21 4.75 17.28
C ARG A 419 1.67 5.13 18.65
N LEU A 420 2.29 6.11 19.32
CA LEU A 420 1.82 6.59 20.62
C LEU A 420 0.83 7.73 20.50
N ALA A 421 -0.03 7.86 21.51
CA ALA A 421 -0.78 9.06 21.85
C ALA A 421 -0.55 9.42 23.32
N LEU A 422 -0.82 10.67 23.69
CA LEU A 422 -0.72 11.20 25.04
C LEU A 422 -1.93 12.10 25.36
#